data_966ada0b219331897df703079aafd4c5
#
_entry.id   966ada0b219331897df703079aafd4c5
#
_cell.length_a   1.000
_cell.length_b   1.000
_cell.length_c   1.000
_cell.angle_alpha   90.00
_cell.angle_beta   90.00
_cell.angle_gamma   90.00
#
_symmetry.space_group_name_H-M   'P 1'
#
loop_
_entity.id
_entity.type
_entity.pdbx_description
1 polymer ?
#
loop_
_entity_poly.entity_id
_entity_poly.type
_entity_poly.pdbx_seq_one_letter_code
_entity_poly.pdbx_strand_id
1 'polypeptide(L)'
;STDKSARDMAIRAHQMREMNIAESMTLTVPRTSSEARPYLPSGLIDAHSTVTSEAFALYDAPLWNMALIASRLHLVWIGTVCGKMKTDFRYSNTLGWNTFPVPLLTEQNKADLIRCAEDILLAREAHFPATIADLYDPETMPDNLRHAHDRNDEVLERIYIGRRFKNDTERLEKLFELYTKMTAADKVKPAAKATRGRKKTV
;
A
#
# COMPACT_ATOMS: atom_id res chain seq x y z
N SER A 1 -19.22 -31.53 -3.09
CA SER A 1 -18.37 -30.82 -4.03
C SER A 1 -17.16 -31.65 -4.42
N THR A 2 -16.76 -31.64 -5.67
CA THR A 2 -15.52 -32.26 -6.17
C THR A 2 -14.29 -31.39 -5.87
N ASP A 3 -14.50 -30.11 -5.57
CA ASP A 3 -13.44 -29.16 -5.23
C ASP A 3 -12.84 -29.49 -3.85
N LYS A 4 -11.52 -29.73 -3.85
CA LYS A 4 -10.75 -30.04 -2.64
C LYS A 4 -10.81 -28.88 -1.63
N SER A 5 -10.69 -27.63 -2.10
CA SER A 5 -10.74 -26.44 -1.24
C SER A 5 -12.10 -26.32 -0.53
N ALA A 6 -13.20 -26.59 -1.24
CA ALA A 6 -14.54 -26.55 -0.64
C ALA A 6 -14.72 -27.65 0.44
N ARG A 7 -14.14 -28.84 0.25
CA ARG A 7 -14.17 -29.92 1.26
C ARG A 7 -13.35 -29.59 2.49
N ASP A 8 -12.15 -29.03 2.30
CA ASP A 8 -11.26 -28.63 3.39
C ASP A 8 -11.91 -27.50 4.23
N MET A 9 -12.68 -26.62 3.60
CA MET A 9 -13.42 -25.57 4.30
C MET A 9 -14.67 -26.09 5.02
N ALA A 10 -15.30 -27.16 4.54
CA ALA A 10 -16.47 -27.74 5.21
C ALA A 10 -16.17 -28.23 6.65
N ILE A 11 -14.95 -28.66 6.90
CA ILE A 11 -14.50 -29.11 8.24
C ILE A 11 -14.34 -27.92 9.20
N ARG A 12 -14.10 -26.72 8.69
CA ARG A 12 -13.91 -25.49 9.46
C ARG A 12 -14.82 -24.35 9.00
N ALA A 13 -16.09 -24.69 8.76
CA ALA A 13 -17.09 -23.79 8.20
C ALA A 13 -17.29 -22.48 9.00
N HIS A 14 -16.88 -22.45 10.26
CA HIS A 14 -16.90 -21.26 11.16
C HIS A 14 -15.67 -20.36 11.04
N GLN A 15 -14.67 -20.75 10.24
CA GLN A 15 -13.43 -19.99 10.07
C GLN A 15 -13.39 -19.30 8.71
N MET A 16 -12.68 -18.20 8.64
CA MET A 16 -12.36 -17.56 7.36
C MET A 16 -11.42 -18.48 6.54
N ARG A 17 -11.47 -18.33 5.22
CA ARG A 17 -10.58 -19.08 4.32
C ARG A 17 -9.11 -18.79 4.60
N GLU A 18 -8.79 -17.51 4.71
CA GLU A 18 -7.45 -17.01 5.04
C GLU A 18 -7.49 -16.51 6.49
N MET A 19 -6.62 -17.06 7.32
CA MET A 19 -6.52 -16.75 8.74
C MET A 19 -5.14 -16.18 9.07
N ASN A 20 -4.58 -15.43 8.13
CA ASN A 20 -3.30 -14.76 8.37
C ASN A 20 -3.49 -13.61 9.36
N ILE A 21 -2.62 -13.57 10.35
CA ILE A 21 -2.52 -12.52 11.37
C ILE A 21 -1.08 -12.03 11.44
N ALA A 22 -0.89 -10.82 11.92
CA ALA A 22 0.42 -10.24 12.19
C ALA A 22 0.98 -10.70 13.55
N GLU A 23 2.25 -10.50 13.80
CA GLU A 23 2.85 -10.61 15.13
C GLU A 23 2.64 -9.32 15.94
N SER A 24 2.66 -8.16 15.29
CA SER A 24 2.51 -6.84 15.92
C SER A 24 1.38 -6.02 15.33
N MET A 25 1.38 -5.75 14.04
CA MET A 25 0.39 -4.91 13.37
C MET A 25 0.21 -5.28 11.90
N THR A 26 -0.94 -4.93 11.33
CA THR A 26 -1.20 -5.08 9.90
C THR A 26 -1.49 -3.71 9.29
N LEU A 27 -0.74 -3.34 8.27
CA LEU A 27 -1.07 -2.20 7.43
C LEU A 27 -2.13 -2.65 6.40
N THR A 28 -3.26 -1.95 6.38
CA THR A 28 -4.39 -2.25 5.49
C THR A 28 -4.49 -1.25 4.36
N VAL A 29 -4.77 -1.75 3.16
CA VAL A 29 -4.94 -0.94 1.95
C VAL A 29 -6.30 -1.28 1.34
N PRO A 30 -7.22 -0.31 1.18
CA PRO A 30 -8.55 -0.58 0.66
C PRO A 30 -8.47 -1.07 -0.80
N ARG A 31 -9.27 -2.07 -1.14
CA ARG A 31 -9.36 -2.59 -2.51
C ARG A 31 -10.00 -1.59 -3.46
N THR A 32 -10.95 -0.80 -2.97
CA THR A 32 -11.65 0.22 -3.76
C THR A 32 -11.58 1.56 -3.03
N SER A 33 -11.28 2.62 -3.77
CA SER A 33 -11.28 3.98 -3.24
C SER A 33 -11.78 4.94 -4.30
N SER A 34 -12.59 5.93 -3.88
CA SER A 34 -13.09 6.96 -4.80
C SER A 34 -11.94 7.72 -5.45
N GLU A 35 -12.07 7.99 -6.75
CA GLU A 35 -11.11 8.81 -7.50
C GLU A 35 -11.08 10.28 -7.03
N ALA A 36 -12.16 10.74 -6.40
CA ALA A 36 -12.25 12.09 -5.85
C ALA A 36 -11.39 12.29 -4.58
N ARG A 37 -10.99 11.21 -3.89
CA ARG A 37 -10.16 11.31 -2.70
C ARG A 37 -8.75 11.79 -3.03
N PRO A 38 -8.23 12.79 -2.29
CA PRO A 38 -6.89 13.32 -2.54
C PRO A 38 -5.77 12.32 -2.20
N TYR A 39 -6.06 11.33 -1.33
CA TYR A 39 -5.13 10.31 -0.86
C TYR A 39 -5.81 8.95 -0.68
N LEU A 40 -5.02 7.88 -0.76
CA LEU A 40 -5.51 6.53 -0.47
C LEU A 40 -5.60 6.32 1.05
N PRO A 41 -6.78 6.01 1.60
CA PRO A 41 -6.98 5.88 3.05
C PRO A 41 -6.47 4.52 3.56
N SER A 42 -5.16 4.32 3.61
CA SER A 42 -4.54 3.16 4.27
C SER A 42 -4.63 3.28 5.79
N GLY A 43 -4.60 2.18 6.53
CA GLY A 43 -4.73 2.19 7.98
C GLY A 43 -3.93 1.10 8.67
N LEU A 44 -3.87 1.15 9.99
CA LEU A 44 -3.28 0.12 10.83
C LEU A 44 -4.38 -0.58 11.63
N ILE A 45 -4.24 -1.88 11.78
CA ILE A 45 -5.02 -2.71 12.71
C ILE A 45 -4.06 -3.56 13.56
N ASP A 46 -4.54 -4.01 14.71
CA ASP A 46 -3.75 -4.80 15.65
C ASP A 46 -3.46 -6.23 15.15
N ALA A 47 -2.57 -6.93 15.86
CA ALA A 47 -2.18 -8.30 15.57
C ALA A 47 -3.31 -9.33 15.72
N HIS A 48 -4.39 -8.98 16.44
CA HIS A 48 -5.52 -9.90 16.67
C HIS A 48 -6.64 -9.76 15.66
N SER A 49 -6.50 -8.78 14.74
CA SER A 49 -7.47 -8.49 13.70
C SER A 49 -7.11 -9.21 12.40
N THR A 50 -8.11 -9.67 11.68
CA THR A 50 -7.92 -10.23 10.32
C THR A 50 -8.59 -9.35 9.28
N VAL A 51 -8.03 -9.34 8.09
CA VAL A 51 -8.49 -8.50 6.98
C VAL A 51 -9.41 -9.29 6.07
N THR A 52 -10.56 -8.70 5.72
CA THR A 52 -11.49 -9.29 4.75
C THR A 52 -10.99 -9.09 3.31
N SER A 53 -11.70 -9.70 2.34
CA SER A 53 -11.38 -9.57 0.91
C SER A 53 -11.51 -8.14 0.35
N GLU A 54 -12.06 -7.20 1.13
CA GLU A 54 -12.25 -5.80 0.70
C GLU A 54 -11.01 -4.92 0.94
N ALA A 55 -9.97 -5.47 1.56
CA ALA A 55 -8.69 -4.80 1.72
C ALA A 55 -7.52 -5.77 1.49
N PHE A 56 -6.36 -5.21 1.19
CA PHE A 56 -5.08 -5.92 1.21
C PHE A 56 -4.39 -5.68 2.54
N ALA A 57 -3.58 -6.65 2.95
CA ALA A 57 -2.83 -6.63 4.20
C ALA A 57 -1.33 -6.72 3.95
N LEU A 58 -0.57 -5.87 4.61
CA LEU A 58 0.88 -6.01 4.75
C LEU A 58 1.15 -6.32 6.23
N TYR A 59 1.39 -7.60 6.53
CA TYR A 59 1.63 -8.08 7.88
C TYR A 59 3.02 -7.67 8.35
N ASP A 60 3.10 -7.11 9.57
CA ASP A 60 4.34 -6.68 10.23
C ASP A 60 5.24 -5.77 9.37
N ALA A 61 4.64 -5.07 8.41
CA ALA A 61 5.36 -4.16 7.55
C ALA A 61 5.83 -2.92 8.34
N PRO A 62 7.10 -2.52 8.21
CA PRO A 62 7.58 -1.28 8.82
C PRO A 62 6.73 -0.08 8.44
N LEU A 63 6.50 0.82 9.40
CA LEU A 63 5.53 1.92 9.26
C LEU A 63 5.85 2.89 8.10
N TRP A 64 7.11 3.01 7.65
CA TRP A 64 7.46 3.79 6.47
C TRP A 64 6.73 3.33 5.19
N ASN A 65 6.26 2.05 5.13
CA ASN A 65 5.44 1.60 4.01
C ASN A 65 4.09 2.33 3.95
N MET A 66 3.52 2.69 5.11
CA MET A 66 2.31 3.49 5.16
C MET A 66 2.52 4.87 4.53
N ALA A 67 3.66 5.51 4.80
CA ALA A 67 4.02 6.79 4.20
C ALA A 67 4.08 6.71 2.66
N LEU A 68 4.65 5.62 2.12
CA LEU A 68 4.65 5.38 0.67
C LEU A 68 3.25 5.24 0.11
N ILE A 69 2.43 4.37 0.72
CA ILE A 69 1.07 4.05 0.25
C ILE A 69 0.14 5.25 0.35
N ALA A 70 0.28 6.04 1.42
CA ALA A 70 -0.54 7.23 1.68
C ALA A 70 -0.11 8.47 0.88
N SER A 71 0.86 8.35 -0.03
CA SER A 71 1.42 9.47 -0.79
C SER A 71 0.68 9.75 -2.11
N ARG A 72 0.80 10.96 -2.60
CA ARG A 72 0.35 11.35 -3.94
C ARG A 72 1.07 10.55 -5.04
N LEU A 73 2.36 10.25 -4.88
CA LEU A 73 3.12 9.41 -5.81
C LEU A 73 2.47 8.05 -6.01
N HIS A 74 2.10 7.38 -4.90
CA HIS A 74 1.45 6.07 -4.98
C HIS A 74 0.05 6.17 -5.57
N LEU A 75 -0.73 7.20 -5.21
CA LEU A 75 -2.07 7.41 -5.76
C LEU A 75 -2.04 7.60 -7.29
N VAL A 76 -1.12 8.40 -7.79
CA VAL A 76 -0.94 8.64 -9.23
C VAL A 76 -0.49 7.37 -9.94
N TRP A 77 0.39 6.58 -9.31
CA TRP A 77 0.82 5.28 -9.83
C TRP A 77 -0.36 4.31 -9.98
N ILE A 78 -1.12 4.07 -8.91
CA ILE A 78 -2.25 3.15 -8.95
C ILE A 78 -3.35 3.62 -9.90
N GLY A 79 -3.56 4.92 -10.01
CA GLY A 79 -4.49 5.51 -10.97
C GLY A 79 -4.14 5.20 -12.43
N THR A 80 -2.86 4.92 -12.69
CA THR A 80 -2.33 4.62 -14.03
C THR A 80 -2.22 3.12 -14.30
N VAL A 81 -1.74 2.32 -13.34
CA VAL A 81 -1.44 0.90 -13.56
C VAL A 81 -2.52 -0.05 -13.09
N CYS A 82 -3.37 0.35 -12.15
CA CYS A 82 -4.47 -0.47 -11.66
C CYS A 82 -5.75 -0.27 -12.50
N GLY A 83 -6.66 -1.23 -12.37
CA GLY A 83 -8.00 -1.12 -12.98
C GLY A 83 -8.88 -0.09 -12.27
N LYS A 84 -10.02 0.21 -12.88
CA LYS A 84 -11.08 1.02 -12.29
C LYS A 84 -12.36 0.20 -12.14
N MET A 85 -13.17 0.55 -11.12
CA MET A 85 -14.55 0.10 -10.99
C MET A 85 -15.43 1.33 -11.20
N LYS A 86 -16.04 1.43 -12.39
CA LYS A 86 -16.61 2.69 -12.90
C LYS A 86 -15.48 3.75 -12.96
N THR A 87 -15.55 4.80 -12.14
CA THR A 87 -14.53 5.83 -12.03
C THR A 87 -13.54 5.57 -10.89
N ASP A 88 -13.93 4.81 -9.88
CA ASP A 88 -13.15 4.57 -8.66
C ASP A 88 -11.92 3.69 -8.90
N PHE A 89 -10.86 3.93 -8.14
CA PHE A 89 -9.66 3.11 -8.15
C PHE A 89 -9.96 1.70 -7.64
N ARG A 90 -9.58 0.68 -8.41
CA ARG A 90 -9.56 -0.71 -7.95
C ARG A 90 -8.13 -1.15 -7.74
N TYR A 91 -7.68 -1.05 -6.51
CA TYR A 91 -6.33 -1.41 -6.13
C TYR A 91 -6.00 -2.87 -6.46
N SER A 92 -4.80 -3.10 -6.92
CA SER A 92 -4.22 -4.42 -7.14
C SER A 92 -2.84 -4.46 -6.50
N ASN A 93 -2.60 -5.39 -5.58
CA ASN A 93 -1.29 -5.57 -4.98
C ASN A 93 -0.23 -5.95 -6.03
N THR A 94 -0.61 -6.75 -7.01
CA THR A 94 0.29 -7.19 -8.10
C THR A 94 0.73 -6.04 -8.99
N LEU A 95 -0.17 -5.12 -9.33
CA LEU A 95 0.12 -3.98 -10.19
C LEU A 95 0.47 -2.72 -9.38
N GLY A 96 -0.29 -2.43 -8.32
CA GLY A 96 -0.10 -1.21 -7.54
C GLY A 96 1.13 -1.26 -6.64
N TRP A 97 1.25 -2.29 -5.80
CA TRP A 97 2.35 -2.37 -4.83
C TRP A 97 3.61 -3.01 -5.41
N ASN A 98 3.49 -4.20 -6.00
CA ASN A 98 4.67 -4.96 -6.44
C ASN A 98 5.44 -4.30 -7.60
N THR A 99 4.81 -3.36 -8.30
CA THR A 99 5.46 -2.62 -9.40
C THR A 99 5.78 -1.18 -9.04
N PHE A 100 5.35 -0.69 -7.87
CA PHE A 100 5.64 0.67 -7.45
C PHE A 100 7.15 0.87 -7.26
N PRO A 101 7.78 1.74 -8.05
CA PRO A 101 9.23 1.87 -8.02
C PRO A 101 9.67 2.74 -6.85
N VAL A 102 10.24 2.11 -5.82
CA VAL A 102 10.79 2.79 -4.66
C VAL A 102 12.31 2.92 -4.82
N PRO A 103 12.88 4.13 -4.70
CA PRO A 103 14.33 4.30 -4.72
C PRO A 103 14.97 3.65 -3.49
N LEU A 104 16.30 3.47 -3.51
CA LEU A 104 17.01 2.97 -2.34
C LEU A 104 16.86 3.97 -1.17
N LEU A 105 16.20 3.54 -0.11
CA LEU A 105 15.99 4.34 1.09
C LEU A 105 17.16 4.17 2.07
N THR A 106 17.72 5.30 2.51
CA THR A 106 18.65 5.31 3.65
C THR A 106 17.89 5.10 4.96
N GLU A 107 18.57 4.77 6.05
CA GLU A 107 17.94 4.67 7.37
C GLU A 107 17.32 6.01 7.81
N GLN A 108 17.96 7.13 7.45
CA GLN A 108 17.38 8.46 7.69
C GLN A 108 16.07 8.67 6.90
N ASN A 109 16.03 8.29 5.62
CA ASN A 109 14.79 8.37 4.83
C ASN A 109 13.66 7.55 5.46
N LYS A 110 13.97 6.34 5.93
CA LYS A 110 12.97 5.49 6.60
C LYS A 110 12.48 6.13 7.90
N ALA A 111 13.38 6.68 8.70
CA ALA A 111 13.02 7.37 9.94
C ALA A 111 12.14 8.61 9.69
N ASP A 112 12.45 9.40 8.64
CA ASP A 112 11.65 10.55 8.26
C ASP A 112 10.25 10.14 7.78
N LEU A 113 10.15 9.07 6.98
CA LEU A 113 8.88 8.52 6.51
C LEU A 113 8.04 7.90 7.64
N ILE A 114 8.67 7.28 8.64
CA ILE A 114 7.96 6.80 9.84
C ILE A 114 7.31 7.97 10.56
N ARG A 115 8.04 9.07 10.79
CA ARG A 115 7.46 10.28 11.42
C ARG A 115 6.29 10.85 10.61
N CYS A 116 6.40 10.88 9.27
CA CYS A 116 5.28 11.32 8.42
C CYS A 116 4.06 10.41 8.57
N ALA A 117 4.24 9.09 8.64
CA ALA A 117 3.14 8.16 8.86
C ALA A 117 2.51 8.34 10.26
N GLU A 118 3.31 8.54 11.29
CA GLU A 118 2.84 8.86 12.65
C GLU A 118 2.05 10.17 12.68
N ASP A 119 2.54 11.23 12.03
CA ASP A 119 1.84 12.52 11.93
C ASP A 119 0.45 12.35 11.26
N ILE A 120 0.33 11.52 10.22
CA ILE A 120 -0.94 11.21 9.58
C ILE A 120 -1.88 10.47 10.54
N LEU A 121 -1.38 9.49 11.29
CA LEU A 121 -2.18 8.73 12.26
C LEU A 121 -2.66 9.63 13.40
N LEU A 122 -1.80 10.45 13.97
CA LEU A 122 -2.14 11.42 15.02
C LEU A 122 -3.16 12.45 14.54
N ALA A 123 -3.00 12.95 13.29
CA ALA A 123 -3.96 13.87 12.71
C ALA A 123 -5.37 13.25 12.57
N ARG A 124 -5.46 11.94 12.26
CA ARG A 124 -6.74 11.21 12.22
C ARG A 124 -7.32 11.03 13.61
N GLU A 125 -6.50 10.64 14.58
CA GLU A 125 -6.91 10.40 15.95
C GLU A 125 -7.53 11.64 16.61
N ALA A 126 -7.01 12.83 16.27
CA ALA A 126 -7.52 14.11 16.76
C ALA A 126 -9.01 14.37 16.38
N HIS A 127 -9.54 13.63 15.41
CA HIS A 127 -10.92 13.77 14.94
C HIS A 127 -11.83 12.59 15.35
N PHE A 128 -11.39 11.74 16.29
CA PHE A 128 -12.26 10.68 16.81
C PHE A 128 -13.57 11.31 17.36
N PRO A 129 -14.76 10.75 17.04
CA PRO A 129 -15.05 9.45 16.40
C PRO A 129 -15.35 9.52 14.89
N ALA A 130 -14.85 10.52 14.16
CA ALA A 130 -15.05 10.59 12.71
C ALA A 130 -14.51 9.34 12.00
N THR A 131 -15.26 8.86 11.01
CA THR A 131 -14.83 7.69 10.23
C THR A 131 -13.74 8.03 9.22
N ILE A 132 -13.00 7.01 8.77
CA ILE A 132 -12.03 7.19 7.66
C ILE A 132 -12.72 7.72 6.40
N ALA A 133 -13.99 7.36 6.16
CA ALA A 133 -14.74 7.87 5.03
C ALA A 133 -14.95 9.39 5.13
N ASP A 134 -15.32 9.89 6.31
CA ASP A 134 -15.52 11.32 6.58
C ASP A 134 -14.21 12.09 6.49
N LEU A 135 -13.14 11.55 7.09
CA LEU A 135 -11.81 12.17 7.12
C LEU A 135 -11.16 12.31 5.73
N TYR A 136 -11.50 11.44 4.78
CA TYR A 136 -10.96 11.46 3.42
C TYR A 136 -11.97 11.91 2.36
N ASP A 137 -13.07 12.51 2.78
CA ASP A 137 -13.97 13.20 1.87
C ASP A 137 -13.26 14.46 1.35
N PRO A 138 -13.21 14.69 0.02
CA PRO A 138 -12.48 15.83 -0.56
C PRO A 138 -13.00 17.20 -0.08
N GLU A 139 -14.29 17.29 0.28
CA GLU A 139 -14.92 18.55 0.71
C GLU A 139 -14.73 18.82 2.21
N THR A 140 -14.61 17.76 3.02
CA THR A 140 -14.59 17.88 4.49
C THR A 140 -13.31 17.39 5.16
N MET A 141 -12.32 16.98 4.38
CA MET A 141 -11.02 16.54 4.92
C MET A 141 -10.39 17.60 5.81
N PRO A 142 -10.10 17.29 7.10
CA PRO A 142 -9.54 18.27 8.02
C PRO A 142 -8.20 18.84 7.58
N ASP A 143 -7.97 20.12 7.82
CA ASP A 143 -6.76 20.83 7.40
C ASP A 143 -5.48 20.21 8.00
N ASN A 144 -5.50 19.84 9.28
CA ASN A 144 -4.34 19.19 9.91
C ASN A 144 -3.99 17.85 9.26
N LEU A 145 -4.99 17.06 8.87
CA LEU A 145 -4.78 15.80 8.16
C LEU A 145 -4.26 16.05 6.73
N ARG A 146 -4.80 17.05 6.04
CA ARG A 146 -4.32 17.48 4.72
C ARG A 146 -2.87 17.93 4.79
N HIS A 147 -2.50 18.73 5.79
CA HIS A 147 -1.12 19.17 6.02
C HIS A 147 -0.17 18.01 6.34
N ALA A 148 -0.60 17.01 7.13
CA ALA A 148 0.21 15.82 7.41
C ALA A 148 0.53 15.04 6.13
N HIS A 149 -0.46 14.85 5.25
CA HIS A 149 -0.25 14.23 3.95
C HIS A 149 0.64 15.07 3.02
N ASP A 150 0.44 16.39 2.97
CA ASP A 150 1.26 17.28 2.14
C ASP A 150 2.73 17.27 2.58
N ARG A 151 2.99 17.22 3.89
CA ARG A 151 4.33 17.05 4.45
C ARG A 151 4.94 15.69 4.09
N ASN A 152 4.15 14.61 4.15
CA ASN A 152 4.57 13.29 3.70
C ASN A 152 4.98 13.31 2.21
N ASP A 153 4.18 13.94 1.36
CA ASP A 153 4.50 14.10 -0.06
C ASP A 153 5.79 14.90 -0.26
N GLU A 154 5.98 15.99 0.48
CA GLU A 154 7.20 16.80 0.40
C GLU A 154 8.46 15.99 0.74
N VAL A 155 8.42 15.22 1.83
CA VAL A 155 9.55 14.37 2.24
C VAL A 155 9.82 13.30 1.19
N LEU A 156 8.79 12.62 0.73
CA LEU A 156 8.92 11.55 -0.23
C LEU A 156 9.40 12.06 -1.60
N GLU A 157 8.84 13.15 -2.10
CA GLU A 157 9.25 13.75 -3.37
C GLU A 157 10.71 14.21 -3.37
N ARG A 158 11.20 14.73 -2.23
CA ARG A 158 12.63 15.04 -2.06
C ARG A 158 13.52 13.80 -2.12
N ILE A 159 13.05 12.66 -1.64
CA ILE A 159 13.76 11.37 -1.76
C ILE A 159 13.85 10.96 -3.25
N TYR A 160 12.80 11.21 -4.04
CA TYR A 160 12.76 10.82 -5.45
C TYR A 160 13.58 11.72 -6.39
N ILE A 161 13.53 13.06 -6.19
CA ILE A 161 14.13 14.04 -7.11
C ILE A 161 14.84 15.22 -6.43
N GLY A 162 14.96 15.25 -5.10
CA GLY A 162 15.61 16.34 -4.35
C GLY A 162 14.74 17.60 -4.17
N ARG A 163 13.52 17.63 -4.71
CA ARG A 163 12.56 18.74 -4.65
C ARG A 163 11.12 18.24 -4.78
N ARG A 164 10.14 19.15 -4.66
CA ARG A 164 8.75 18.80 -5.00
C ARG A 164 8.57 18.67 -6.51
N PHE A 165 7.69 17.77 -6.93
CA PHE A 165 7.23 17.68 -8.32
C PHE A 165 6.30 18.86 -8.65
N LYS A 166 6.30 19.25 -9.91
CA LYS A 166 5.45 20.34 -10.40
C LYS A 166 3.98 19.91 -10.56
N ASN A 167 3.76 18.66 -10.97
CA ASN A 167 2.45 18.10 -11.28
C ASN A 167 2.51 16.57 -11.34
N ASP A 168 1.35 15.93 -11.53
CA ASP A 168 1.22 14.47 -11.62
C ASP A 168 1.89 13.88 -12.88
N THR A 169 1.99 14.64 -13.96
CA THR A 169 2.71 14.19 -15.17
C THR A 169 4.19 13.98 -14.86
N GLU A 170 4.84 14.94 -14.21
CA GLU A 170 6.24 14.83 -13.81
C GLU A 170 6.46 13.66 -12.81
N ARG A 171 5.48 13.43 -11.90
CA ARG A 171 5.48 12.24 -11.01
C ARG A 171 5.49 10.95 -11.80
N LEU A 172 4.60 10.82 -12.79
CA LEU A 172 4.50 9.63 -13.64
C LEU A 172 5.75 9.40 -14.47
N GLU A 173 6.29 10.44 -15.10
CA GLU A 173 7.53 10.36 -15.88
C GLU A 173 8.67 9.78 -15.03
N LYS A 174 8.83 10.29 -13.79
CA LYS A 174 9.85 9.79 -12.87
C LYS A 174 9.60 8.37 -12.41
N LEU A 175 8.35 8.02 -12.11
CA LEU A 175 7.97 6.67 -11.70
C LEU A 175 8.24 5.67 -12.84
N PHE A 176 7.88 5.98 -14.08
CA PHE A 176 8.16 5.10 -15.22
C PHE A 176 9.66 4.99 -15.54
N GLU A 177 10.43 6.08 -15.37
CA GLU A 177 11.89 6.03 -15.48
C GLU A 177 12.48 5.00 -14.48
N LEU A 178 12.08 5.09 -13.21
CA LEU A 178 12.55 4.19 -12.16
C LEU A 178 12.07 2.76 -12.37
N TYR A 179 10.82 2.57 -12.75
CA TYR A 179 10.25 1.25 -13.07
C TYR A 179 11.02 0.56 -14.20
N THR A 180 11.32 1.30 -15.26
CA THR A 180 12.09 0.79 -16.39
C THR A 180 13.49 0.35 -15.97
N LYS A 181 14.17 1.13 -15.13
CA LYS A 181 15.49 0.78 -14.57
C LYS A 181 15.43 -0.47 -13.69
N MET A 182 14.40 -0.56 -12.83
CA MET A 182 14.19 -1.69 -11.93
C MET A 182 13.96 -2.99 -12.72
N THR A 183 13.08 -2.96 -13.71
CA THR A 183 12.77 -4.14 -14.54
C THR A 183 13.92 -4.54 -15.48
N ALA A 184 14.72 -3.59 -15.94
CA ALA A 184 15.93 -3.89 -16.72
C ALA A 184 16.98 -4.60 -15.85
N ALA A 185 17.17 -4.17 -14.61
CA ALA A 185 18.10 -4.80 -13.67
C ALA A 185 17.69 -6.24 -13.32
N ASP A 186 16.38 -6.51 -13.19
CA ASP A 186 15.86 -7.86 -12.91
C ASP A 186 16.04 -8.83 -14.11
N LYS A 187 15.97 -8.34 -15.33
CA LYS A 187 16.24 -9.14 -16.53
C LYS A 187 17.71 -9.57 -16.67
N VAL A 188 18.64 -8.85 -16.04
CA VAL A 188 20.09 -9.14 -16.08
C VAL A 188 20.47 -10.18 -15.00
N LYS A 189 19.65 -10.38 -13.96
CA LYS A 189 19.89 -11.44 -12.96
C LYS A 189 19.56 -12.80 -13.57
N PRO A 190 20.52 -13.76 -13.68
CA PRO A 190 20.22 -15.10 -14.17
C PRO A 190 19.18 -15.75 -13.26
N ALA A 191 18.14 -16.33 -13.86
CA ALA A 191 17.10 -17.05 -13.14
C ALA A 191 17.75 -18.12 -12.23
N ALA A 192 17.76 -17.91 -10.93
CA ALA A 192 18.14 -18.92 -9.97
C ALA A 192 17.16 -20.11 -10.15
N LYS A 193 17.67 -21.23 -10.66
CA LYS A 193 16.91 -22.47 -10.85
C LYS A 193 16.28 -22.85 -9.52
N ALA A 194 14.96 -22.73 -9.42
CA ALA A 194 14.19 -23.31 -8.35
C ALA A 194 14.35 -24.84 -8.43
N THR A 195 15.26 -25.38 -7.64
CA THR A 195 15.37 -26.82 -7.41
C THR A 195 14.15 -27.28 -6.63
N ARG A 196 13.13 -27.74 -7.35
CA ARG A 196 12.02 -28.50 -6.78
C ARG A 196 12.60 -29.80 -6.20
N GLY A 197 12.93 -29.79 -4.93
CA GLY A 197 13.23 -30.99 -4.16
C GLY A 197 12.01 -31.91 -4.11
N ARG A 198 12.01 -32.91 -4.96
CA ARG A 198 11.03 -34.00 -4.95
C ARG A 198 11.38 -34.90 -3.77
N LYS A 199 10.80 -34.69 -2.57
CA LYS A 199 10.86 -35.67 -1.49
C LYS A 199 10.08 -36.92 -1.95
N LYS A 200 10.82 -38.00 -2.26
CA LYS A 200 10.29 -39.35 -2.31
C LYS A 200 10.09 -39.79 -0.85
N THR A 201 8.85 -40.10 -0.50
CA THR A 201 8.52 -40.87 0.72
C THR A 201 8.62 -42.32 0.37
N VAL A 202 9.38 -43.03 1.16
CA VAL A 202 9.36 -44.51 1.27
C VAL A 202 8.32 -44.84 2.32
#